data_b11ab1bf94f04d669587fd017ad42fcc
#
_entry.id   b11ab1bf94f04d669587fd017ad42fcc
#
_cell.length_a   1.000
_cell.length_b   1.000
_cell.length_c   1.000
_cell.angle_alpha   90.00
_cell.angle_beta   90.00
_cell.angle_gamma   90.00
#
_symmetry.space_group_name_H-M   'P 1'
#
loop_
_entity.id
_entity.type
_entity.pdbx_description
1 polymer ?
#
loop_
_entity_poly.entity_id
_entity_poly.type
_entity_poly.pdbx_seq_one_letter_code
_entity_poly.pdbx_strand_id
1 'polypeptide(L)'
;MTPRQIDHLRLVRTESVGPITYRRLLARFATPAEALAALPELARAGGRATAPRIPTPAEAEREFTALARLGGKFIFLDTPDYPEYLAQLPDAPPAIAVLGDLSLLHGRSVGIVGARNASANGLRMAESLGAELAESLTVVSGLARGVDSAAHTGALRTGKTIAVIAGGLDLPYPPENEKLQRLIAQHGAVVAEAPLGTAPIARHFPKRNRIIAGLVLGLVVIEAAARSGSLLTARLALDAGRELFGVPGSPLDPRSQGANDLIRQGAHLTESAADVLANLPAHPASQGLGRDPLFQHGPPPGFAEPAPAWVDPAEDARELARARLAIPPLLSADPVGVDEIARRCQLSGAAVTAVILELELAGRVETLAGNRVARPADL
;
A
#
# COMPACT_ATOMS: atom_id res chain seq x y z
N MET A 1 19.92 -1.18 -13.99
CA MET A 1 19.97 -2.04 -12.78
C MET A 1 21.31 -1.82 -12.08
N THR A 2 21.27 -1.42 -10.81
CA THR A 2 22.46 -1.17 -9.97
C THR A 2 22.56 -2.23 -8.86
N PRO A 3 23.74 -2.47 -8.26
CA PRO A 3 23.87 -3.37 -7.12
C PRO A 3 22.90 -3.04 -5.97
N ARG A 4 22.72 -1.74 -5.68
CA ARG A 4 21.78 -1.29 -4.65
C ARG A 4 20.34 -1.67 -4.98
N GLN A 5 19.91 -1.54 -6.23
CA GLN A 5 18.55 -1.96 -6.65
C GLN A 5 18.35 -3.47 -6.52
N ILE A 6 19.38 -4.27 -6.79
CA ILE A 6 19.36 -5.72 -6.58
C ILE A 6 19.13 -6.03 -5.10
N ASP A 7 19.88 -5.39 -4.19
CA ASP A 7 19.73 -5.61 -2.76
C ASP A 7 18.39 -5.12 -2.21
N HIS A 8 17.84 -4.01 -2.72
CA HIS A 8 16.47 -3.60 -2.42
C HIS A 8 15.47 -4.68 -2.81
N LEU A 9 15.54 -5.22 -4.04
CA LEU A 9 14.62 -6.25 -4.48
C LEU A 9 14.78 -7.54 -3.68
N ARG A 10 16.00 -7.96 -3.36
CA ARG A 10 16.29 -9.11 -2.49
C ARG A 10 15.63 -8.94 -1.13
N LEU A 11 15.77 -7.76 -0.51
CA LEU A 11 15.18 -7.46 0.79
C LEU A 11 13.65 -7.52 0.74
N VAL A 12 13.03 -6.92 -0.28
CA VAL A 12 11.57 -6.95 -0.51
C VAL A 12 11.05 -8.38 -0.74
N ARG A 13 11.84 -9.24 -1.37
CA ARG A 13 11.46 -10.63 -1.68
C ARG A 13 11.88 -11.63 -0.59
N THR A 14 12.49 -11.14 0.49
CA THR A 14 12.87 -11.99 1.62
C THR A 14 11.62 -12.40 2.41
N GLU A 15 11.58 -13.65 2.80
CA GLU A 15 10.52 -14.21 3.63
C GLU A 15 10.35 -13.42 4.94
N SER A 16 9.11 -13.17 5.33
CA SER A 16 8.74 -12.38 6.52
C SER A 16 9.13 -10.90 6.47
N VAL A 17 9.62 -10.37 5.35
CA VAL A 17 9.86 -8.95 5.18
C VAL A 17 8.67 -8.31 4.46
N GLY A 18 7.73 -7.78 5.24
CA GLY A 18 6.63 -6.96 4.73
C GLY A 18 7.01 -5.47 4.61
N PRO A 19 6.10 -4.62 4.11
CA PRO A 19 6.38 -3.18 3.92
C PRO A 19 6.83 -2.47 5.20
N ILE A 20 6.19 -2.74 6.32
CA ILE A 20 6.53 -2.13 7.62
C ILE A 20 7.89 -2.63 8.10
N THR A 21 8.13 -3.95 8.04
CA THR A 21 9.41 -4.57 8.40
C THR A 21 10.55 -4.02 7.54
N TYR A 22 10.32 -3.86 6.24
CA TYR A 22 11.28 -3.24 5.31
C TYR A 22 11.68 -1.82 5.76
N ARG A 23 10.70 -0.96 6.07
CA ARG A 23 10.97 0.42 6.56
C ARG A 23 11.76 0.41 7.87
N ARG A 24 11.40 -0.46 8.81
CA ARG A 24 12.12 -0.61 10.09
C ARG A 24 13.57 -1.07 9.89
N LEU A 25 13.79 -1.99 8.95
CA LEU A 25 15.13 -2.43 8.61
C LEU A 25 15.97 -1.29 8.04
N LEU A 26 15.43 -0.51 7.09
CA LEU A 26 16.17 0.64 6.50
C LEU A 26 16.29 1.83 7.46
N ALA A 27 15.44 1.96 8.46
CA ALA A 27 15.63 2.92 9.53
C ALA A 27 16.77 2.53 10.50
N ARG A 28 17.05 1.21 10.62
CA ARG A 28 18.09 0.68 11.50
C ARG A 28 19.45 0.50 10.80
N PHE A 29 19.44 0.14 9.52
CA PHE A 29 20.64 -0.13 8.73
C PHE A 29 20.77 0.89 7.61
N ALA A 30 21.98 1.40 7.39
CA ALA A 30 22.21 2.44 6.40
C ALA A 30 21.96 1.96 4.94
N THR A 31 22.08 0.65 4.70
CA THR A 31 21.93 0.08 3.37
C THR A 31 21.12 -1.23 3.38
N PRO A 32 20.44 -1.57 2.26
CA PRO A 32 19.79 -2.87 2.11
C PRO A 32 20.75 -4.06 2.25
N ALA A 33 22.01 -3.90 1.84
CA ALA A 33 23.04 -4.94 1.97
C ALA A 33 23.32 -5.25 3.44
N GLU A 34 23.48 -4.23 4.29
CA GLU A 34 23.66 -4.40 5.74
C GLU A 34 22.42 -5.05 6.38
N ALA A 35 21.21 -4.60 5.98
CA ALA A 35 19.97 -5.19 6.44
C ALA A 35 19.90 -6.69 6.09
N LEU A 36 20.21 -7.05 4.84
CA LEU A 36 20.25 -8.45 4.39
C LEU A 36 21.24 -9.30 5.18
N ALA A 37 22.42 -8.75 5.49
CA ALA A 37 23.43 -9.45 6.27
C ALA A 37 22.98 -9.71 7.73
N ALA A 38 22.21 -8.79 8.32
CA ALA A 38 21.72 -8.88 9.68
C ALA A 38 20.49 -9.81 9.85
N LEU A 39 19.72 -10.07 8.77
CA LEU A 39 18.47 -10.83 8.85
C LEU A 39 18.57 -12.21 9.53
N PRO A 40 19.60 -13.05 9.26
CA PRO A 40 19.68 -14.37 9.89
C PRO A 40 19.83 -14.27 11.40
N GLU A 41 20.57 -13.30 11.90
CA GLU A 41 20.80 -13.08 13.32
C GLU A 41 19.54 -12.53 14.01
N LEU A 42 18.89 -11.54 13.40
CA LEU A 42 17.64 -10.96 13.90
C LEU A 42 16.52 -12.01 13.99
N ALA A 43 16.36 -12.84 12.96
CA ALA A 43 15.36 -13.90 12.96
C ALA A 43 15.64 -14.95 14.05
N ARG A 44 16.92 -15.28 14.28
CA ARG A 44 17.34 -16.18 15.35
C ARG A 44 17.05 -15.58 16.74
N ALA A 45 17.33 -14.29 16.91
CA ALA A 45 17.02 -13.56 18.15
C ALA A 45 15.49 -13.54 18.44
N GLY A 46 14.65 -13.48 17.40
CA GLY A 46 13.20 -13.62 17.50
C GLY A 46 12.70 -15.04 17.79
N GLY A 47 13.60 -16.02 17.86
CA GLY A 47 13.29 -17.41 18.17
C GLY A 47 13.06 -18.31 16.94
N ARG A 48 13.45 -17.88 15.73
CA ARG A 48 13.38 -18.72 14.54
C ARG A 48 14.54 -19.69 14.47
N ALA A 49 14.26 -20.98 14.30
CA ALA A 49 15.29 -22.03 14.24
C ALA A 49 16.11 -22.00 12.94
N THR A 50 15.47 -21.65 11.82
CA THR A 50 16.09 -21.60 10.49
C THR A 50 16.13 -20.16 9.97
N ALA A 51 17.22 -19.79 9.27
CA ALA A 51 17.31 -18.48 8.65
C ALA A 51 16.16 -18.27 7.64
N PRO A 52 15.61 -17.03 7.50
CA PRO A 52 14.63 -16.74 6.46
C PRO A 52 15.25 -16.95 5.08
N ARG A 53 14.43 -17.37 4.12
CA ARG A 53 14.88 -17.48 2.74
C ARG A 53 15.15 -16.09 2.18
N ILE A 54 16.42 -15.79 1.93
CA ILE A 54 16.89 -14.57 1.29
C ILE A 54 17.18 -14.89 -0.19
N PRO A 55 16.54 -14.24 -1.17
CA PRO A 55 16.87 -14.46 -2.57
C PRO A 55 18.33 -14.13 -2.87
N THR A 56 18.94 -14.92 -3.75
CA THR A 56 20.29 -14.65 -4.23
C THR A 56 20.32 -13.43 -5.16
N PRO A 57 21.47 -12.77 -5.38
CA PRO A 57 21.58 -11.71 -6.37
C PRO A 57 21.11 -12.16 -7.76
N ALA A 58 21.47 -13.38 -8.19
CA ALA A 58 21.09 -13.95 -9.48
C ALA A 58 19.56 -14.17 -9.61
N GLU A 59 18.84 -14.45 -8.52
CA GLU A 59 17.36 -14.53 -8.54
C GLU A 59 16.75 -13.15 -8.77
N ALA A 60 17.24 -12.13 -8.09
CA ALA A 60 16.78 -10.75 -8.28
C ALA A 60 17.11 -10.22 -9.68
N GLU A 61 18.30 -10.49 -10.20
CA GLU A 61 18.71 -10.14 -11.57
C GLU A 61 17.82 -10.79 -12.62
N ARG A 62 17.43 -12.05 -12.41
CA ARG A 62 16.46 -12.73 -13.29
C ARG A 62 15.10 -12.04 -13.27
N GLU A 63 14.59 -11.64 -12.10
CA GLU A 63 13.32 -10.93 -12.00
C GLU A 63 13.38 -9.55 -12.69
N PHE A 64 14.47 -8.79 -12.50
CA PHE A 64 14.71 -7.55 -13.24
C PHE A 64 14.73 -7.75 -14.75
N THR A 65 15.46 -8.77 -15.21
CA THR A 65 15.58 -9.08 -16.63
C THR A 65 14.24 -9.52 -17.21
N ALA A 66 13.47 -10.34 -16.48
CA ALA A 66 12.16 -10.77 -16.91
C ALA A 66 11.18 -9.58 -17.02
N LEU A 67 11.17 -8.68 -16.03
CA LEU A 67 10.35 -7.48 -16.10
C LEU A 67 10.76 -6.56 -17.26
N ALA A 68 12.05 -6.37 -17.49
CA ALA A 68 12.53 -5.56 -18.60
C ALA A 68 12.15 -6.15 -19.99
N ARG A 69 12.11 -7.47 -20.12
CA ARG A 69 11.64 -8.15 -21.35
C ARG A 69 10.16 -7.90 -21.63
N LEU A 70 9.36 -7.70 -20.58
CA LEU A 70 7.96 -7.28 -20.70
C LEU A 70 7.82 -5.78 -21.01
N GLY A 71 8.91 -5.02 -21.03
CA GLY A 71 8.91 -3.56 -21.17
C GLY A 71 8.64 -2.81 -19.85
N GLY A 72 8.71 -3.51 -18.72
CA GLY A 72 8.43 -2.93 -17.40
C GLY A 72 9.67 -2.46 -16.65
N LYS A 73 9.43 -1.73 -15.57
CA LYS A 73 10.46 -1.22 -14.65
C LYS A 73 10.03 -1.41 -13.20
N PHE A 74 11.03 -1.63 -12.31
CA PHE A 74 10.83 -1.51 -10.88
C PHE A 74 11.01 -0.07 -10.43
N ILE A 75 10.15 0.38 -9.52
CA ILE A 75 10.26 1.65 -8.80
C ILE A 75 10.31 1.32 -7.31
N PHE A 76 11.28 1.90 -6.61
CA PHE A 76 11.51 1.66 -5.18
C PHE A 76 11.10 2.85 -4.34
N LEU A 77 10.60 2.58 -3.14
CA LEU A 77 10.05 3.58 -2.22
C LEU A 77 10.98 4.78 -1.95
N ASP A 78 12.29 4.56 -1.92
CA ASP A 78 13.27 5.59 -1.59
C ASP A 78 13.85 6.30 -2.83
N THR A 79 13.15 6.21 -3.98
CA THR A 79 13.58 6.86 -5.22
C THR A 79 12.65 8.02 -5.59
N PRO A 80 13.16 9.06 -6.28
CA PRO A 80 12.33 10.19 -6.74
C PRO A 80 11.18 9.81 -7.66
N ASP A 81 11.31 8.68 -8.36
CA ASP A 81 10.29 8.16 -9.27
C ASP A 81 9.12 7.48 -8.53
N TYR A 82 9.18 7.35 -7.20
CA TYR A 82 8.11 6.71 -6.44
C TYR A 82 6.94 7.68 -6.23
N PRO A 83 5.67 7.22 -6.42
CA PRO A 83 4.50 8.09 -6.28
C PRO A 83 4.38 8.69 -4.88
N GLU A 84 4.34 10.02 -4.78
CA GLU A 84 4.37 10.74 -3.49
C GLU A 84 3.23 10.33 -2.56
N TYR A 85 2.01 10.25 -3.07
CA TYR A 85 0.86 9.82 -2.26
C TYR A 85 0.96 8.39 -1.77
N LEU A 86 1.45 7.49 -2.61
CA LEU A 86 1.63 6.10 -2.23
C LEU A 86 2.71 5.97 -1.14
N ALA A 87 3.75 6.81 -1.19
CA ALA A 87 4.82 6.84 -0.18
C ALA A 87 4.33 7.23 1.22
N GLN A 88 3.24 8.00 1.30
CA GLN A 88 2.65 8.44 2.57
C GLN A 88 1.96 7.32 3.35
N LEU A 89 1.61 6.21 2.69
CA LEU A 89 1.01 5.08 3.40
C LEU A 89 2.00 4.47 4.40
N PRO A 90 1.57 4.12 5.61
CA PRO A 90 2.42 3.45 6.60
C PRO A 90 3.00 2.13 6.08
N ASP A 91 2.22 1.44 5.24
CA ASP A 91 2.53 0.16 4.62
C ASP A 91 2.75 0.27 3.11
N ALA A 92 3.25 1.42 2.62
CA ALA A 92 3.58 1.63 1.21
C ALA A 92 4.45 0.48 0.68
N PRO A 93 4.14 -0.07 -0.53
CA PRO A 93 4.94 -1.16 -1.10
C PRO A 93 6.39 -0.70 -1.31
N PRO A 94 7.38 -1.43 -0.77
CA PRO A 94 8.79 -1.03 -0.92
C PRO A 94 9.29 -1.04 -2.36
N ALA A 95 8.65 -1.84 -3.21
CA ALA A 95 8.88 -1.88 -4.64
C ALA A 95 7.57 -2.13 -5.37
N ILE A 96 7.36 -1.42 -6.47
CA ILE A 96 6.30 -1.67 -7.44
C ILE A 96 6.90 -1.96 -8.81
N ALA A 97 6.32 -2.92 -9.50
CA ALA A 97 6.61 -3.20 -10.89
C ALA A 97 5.59 -2.48 -11.77
N VAL A 98 6.02 -1.80 -12.81
CA VAL A 98 5.15 -0.97 -13.67
C VAL A 98 5.40 -1.31 -15.13
N LEU A 99 4.31 -1.50 -15.89
CA LEU A 99 4.27 -1.54 -17.35
C LEU A 99 3.58 -0.29 -17.88
N GLY A 100 4.12 0.32 -18.93
CA GLY A 100 3.52 1.49 -19.58
C GLY A 100 4.12 2.82 -19.15
N ASP A 101 3.31 3.88 -19.12
CA ASP A 101 3.74 5.26 -18.89
C ASP A 101 3.91 5.57 -17.39
N LEU A 102 5.16 5.67 -16.95
CA LEU A 102 5.54 5.98 -15.56
C LEU A 102 5.14 7.40 -15.13
N SER A 103 5.01 8.33 -16.07
CA SER A 103 4.67 9.73 -15.76
C SER A 103 3.28 9.86 -15.12
N LEU A 104 2.39 8.90 -15.38
CA LEU A 104 1.03 8.87 -14.84
C LEU A 104 0.99 8.68 -13.31
N LEU A 105 2.04 8.11 -12.74
CA LEU A 105 2.15 7.87 -11.30
C LEU A 105 2.32 9.16 -10.48
N HIS A 106 2.68 10.27 -11.14
CA HIS A 106 2.93 11.57 -10.51
C HIS A 106 1.83 12.61 -10.80
N GLY A 107 0.85 12.25 -11.64
CA GLY A 107 -0.27 13.11 -11.98
C GLY A 107 -1.38 13.11 -10.91
N ARG A 108 -2.29 14.09 -11.03
CA ARG A 108 -3.54 14.05 -10.28
C ARG A 108 -4.36 12.83 -10.72
N SER A 109 -4.85 12.08 -9.77
CA SER A 109 -5.57 10.84 -10.06
C SER A 109 -6.78 10.64 -9.17
N VAL A 110 -7.77 9.90 -9.69
CA VAL A 110 -9.01 9.53 -9.01
C VAL A 110 -9.25 8.03 -9.17
N GLY A 111 -9.65 7.39 -8.09
CA GLY A 111 -10.02 5.97 -8.10
C GLY A 111 -11.48 5.78 -8.48
N ILE A 112 -11.79 4.76 -9.27
CA ILE A 112 -13.17 4.29 -9.50
C ILE A 112 -13.22 2.81 -9.17
N VAL A 113 -14.08 2.44 -8.20
CA VAL A 113 -14.26 1.06 -7.77
C VAL A 113 -15.74 0.73 -7.56
N GLY A 114 -16.11 -0.55 -7.63
CA GLY A 114 -17.48 -0.91 -7.40
C GLY A 114 -17.77 -2.42 -7.50
N ALA A 115 -19.01 -2.74 -7.83
CA ALA A 115 -19.48 -4.11 -7.94
C ALA A 115 -18.83 -4.85 -9.11
N ARG A 116 -18.40 -6.11 -8.83
CA ARG A 116 -17.95 -7.04 -9.89
C ARG A 116 -19.09 -7.52 -10.77
N ASN A 117 -20.30 -7.61 -10.20
CA ASN A 117 -21.53 -7.93 -10.89
C ASN A 117 -22.44 -6.69 -10.91
N ALA A 118 -21.96 -5.66 -11.60
CA ALA A 118 -22.65 -4.38 -11.70
C ALA A 118 -23.87 -4.46 -12.61
N SER A 119 -24.85 -3.59 -12.36
CA SER A 119 -25.99 -3.42 -13.26
C SER A 119 -25.57 -2.75 -14.58
N ALA A 120 -26.44 -2.83 -15.59
CA ALA A 120 -26.21 -2.10 -16.83
C ALA A 120 -26.07 -0.57 -16.63
N ASN A 121 -26.77 -0.02 -15.64
CA ASN A 121 -26.67 1.39 -15.28
C ASN A 121 -25.32 1.68 -14.58
N GLY A 122 -24.90 0.81 -13.64
CA GLY A 122 -23.62 0.94 -12.97
C GLY A 122 -22.44 0.84 -13.93
N LEU A 123 -22.52 -0.05 -14.93
CA LEU A 123 -21.48 -0.14 -15.98
C LEU A 123 -21.43 1.13 -16.84
N ARG A 124 -22.59 1.64 -17.27
CA ARG A 124 -22.65 2.88 -18.05
C ARG A 124 -22.12 4.07 -17.25
N MET A 125 -22.49 4.19 -15.98
CA MET A 125 -22.00 5.24 -15.10
C MET A 125 -20.48 5.17 -14.93
N ALA A 126 -19.92 3.97 -14.70
CA ALA A 126 -18.49 3.76 -14.57
C ALA A 126 -17.72 4.15 -15.86
N GLU A 127 -18.28 3.78 -17.02
CA GLU A 127 -17.70 4.09 -18.31
C GLU A 127 -17.76 5.60 -18.64
N SER A 128 -18.90 6.26 -18.36
CA SER A 128 -19.06 7.71 -18.54
C SER A 128 -18.13 8.49 -17.62
N LEU A 129 -18.17 8.24 -16.31
CA LEU A 129 -17.28 8.88 -15.35
C LEU A 129 -15.80 8.63 -15.67
N GLY A 130 -15.48 7.39 -16.08
CA GLY A 130 -14.12 7.04 -16.51
C GLY A 130 -13.65 7.89 -17.68
N ALA A 131 -14.50 8.07 -18.71
CA ALA A 131 -14.18 8.88 -19.87
C ALA A 131 -14.06 10.38 -19.53
N GLU A 132 -15.03 10.93 -18.83
CA GLU A 132 -15.07 12.36 -18.50
C GLU A 132 -13.93 12.77 -17.55
N LEU A 133 -13.66 11.96 -16.51
CA LEU A 133 -12.59 12.24 -15.56
C LEU A 133 -11.19 12.08 -16.19
N ALA A 134 -11.04 11.15 -17.14
CA ALA A 134 -9.76 10.94 -17.82
C ALA A 134 -9.31 12.07 -18.72
N GLU A 135 -10.17 13.03 -19.05
CA GLU A 135 -9.79 14.24 -19.80
C GLU A 135 -8.80 15.12 -19.01
N SER A 136 -8.90 15.14 -17.68
CA SER A 136 -8.08 16.01 -16.82
C SER A 136 -7.32 15.29 -15.72
N LEU A 137 -7.67 14.06 -15.41
CA LEU A 137 -7.12 13.23 -14.32
C LEU A 137 -6.63 11.88 -14.87
N THR A 138 -5.85 11.17 -14.06
CA THR A 138 -5.58 9.74 -14.30
C THR A 138 -6.59 8.90 -13.52
N VAL A 139 -7.35 8.06 -14.22
CA VAL A 139 -8.31 7.15 -13.60
C VAL A 139 -7.57 5.90 -13.09
N VAL A 140 -7.71 5.58 -11.81
CA VAL A 140 -7.06 4.42 -11.18
C VAL A 140 -8.13 3.40 -10.78
N SER A 141 -7.95 2.14 -11.16
CA SER A 141 -8.84 1.06 -10.74
C SER A 141 -8.11 -0.28 -10.65
N GLY A 142 -8.85 -1.31 -10.27
CA GLY A 142 -8.28 -2.61 -9.94
C GLY A 142 -8.37 -3.67 -11.02
N LEU A 143 -8.81 -3.33 -12.21
CA LEU A 143 -8.95 -4.26 -13.34
C LEU A 143 -9.84 -5.49 -13.03
N ALA A 144 -10.71 -5.40 -12.02
CA ALA A 144 -11.69 -6.45 -11.75
C ALA A 144 -12.82 -6.41 -12.79
N ARG A 145 -13.67 -7.44 -12.82
CA ARG A 145 -14.92 -7.42 -13.58
C ARG A 145 -15.81 -6.26 -13.17
N GLY A 146 -16.73 -5.88 -14.01
CA GLY A 146 -17.78 -4.92 -13.68
C GLY A 146 -17.28 -3.48 -13.71
N VAL A 147 -17.48 -2.74 -12.63
CA VAL A 147 -17.19 -1.31 -12.53
C VAL A 147 -15.75 -0.99 -12.90
N ASP A 148 -14.77 -1.73 -12.39
CA ASP A 148 -13.35 -1.48 -12.64
C ASP A 148 -13.03 -1.54 -14.16
N SER A 149 -13.48 -2.61 -14.84
CA SER A 149 -13.27 -2.77 -16.29
C SER A 149 -13.97 -1.68 -17.11
N ALA A 150 -15.21 -1.31 -16.73
CA ALA A 150 -15.95 -0.24 -17.40
C ALA A 150 -15.26 1.11 -17.23
N ALA A 151 -14.79 1.44 -16.04
CA ALA A 151 -14.03 2.66 -15.77
C ALA A 151 -12.75 2.76 -16.64
N HIS A 152 -11.97 1.66 -16.71
CA HIS A 152 -10.80 1.61 -17.58
C HIS A 152 -11.15 1.77 -19.06
N THR A 153 -12.24 1.11 -19.51
CA THR A 153 -12.70 1.20 -20.89
C THR A 153 -13.10 2.63 -21.26
N GLY A 154 -13.84 3.31 -20.36
CA GLY A 154 -14.17 4.72 -20.52
C GLY A 154 -12.92 5.61 -20.58
N ALA A 155 -12.04 5.48 -19.62
CA ALA A 155 -10.84 6.29 -19.51
C ALA A 155 -9.90 6.16 -20.71
N LEU A 156 -9.78 4.98 -21.31
CA LEU A 156 -8.96 4.77 -22.52
C LEU A 156 -9.49 5.47 -23.78
N ARG A 157 -10.74 5.96 -23.79
CA ARG A 157 -11.30 6.70 -24.93
C ARG A 157 -10.82 8.14 -25.01
N THR A 158 -10.58 8.75 -23.87
CA THR A 158 -10.34 10.19 -23.76
C THR A 158 -8.99 10.52 -23.15
N GLY A 159 -8.41 9.63 -22.36
CA GLY A 159 -7.20 9.94 -21.63
C GLY A 159 -6.51 8.73 -21.03
N LYS A 160 -6.18 8.84 -19.76
CA LYS A 160 -5.16 8.02 -19.11
C LYS A 160 -5.72 7.21 -17.94
N THR A 161 -5.25 5.97 -17.82
CA THR A 161 -5.65 5.10 -16.71
C THR A 161 -4.50 4.27 -16.17
N ILE A 162 -4.57 3.97 -14.87
CA ILE A 162 -3.65 3.07 -14.17
C ILE A 162 -4.45 1.87 -13.65
N ALA A 163 -4.09 0.68 -14.08
CA ALA A 163 -4.60 -0.55 -13.48
C ALA A 163 -3.66 -1.04 -12.39
N VAL A 164 -4.17 -1.20 -11.18
CA VAL A 164 -3.43 -1.87 -10.10
C VAL A 164 -3.90 -3.31 -10.04
N ILE A 165 -2.99 -4.27 -10.11
CA ILE A 165 -3.33 -5.70 -10.15
C ILE A 165 -2.84 -6.45 -8.91
N ALA A 166 -3.49 -7.57 -8.58
CA ALA A 166 -3.19 -8.35 -7.37
C ALA A 166 -2.16 -9.47 -7.57
N GLY A 167 -1.90 -9.84 -8.83
CA GLY A 167 -0.91 -10.85 -9.23
C GLY A 167 0.32 -10.24 -9.88
N GLY A 168 1.17 -11.09 -10.44
CA GLY A 168 2.31 -10.66 -11.28
C GLY A 168 1.85 -10.05 -12.60
N LEU A 169 2.64 -9.11 -13.14
CA LEU A 169 2.34 -8.41 -14.39
C LEU A 169 2.21 -9.34 -15.61
N ASP A 170 2.84 -10.50 -15.53
CA ASP A 170 2.88 -11.54 -16.56
C ASP A 170 1.69 -12.50 -16.51
N LEU A 171 0.85 -12.43 -15.47
CA LEU A 171 -0.31 -13.30 -15.30
C LEU A 171 -1.63 -12.48 -15.24
N PRO A 172 -2.23 -12.16 -16.38
CA PRO A 172 -3.49 -11.40 -16.44
C PRO A 172 -4.62 -12.06 -15.66
N TYR A 173 -5.29 -11.26 -14.83
CA TYR A 173 -6.47 -11.71 -14.08
C TYR A 173 -7.48 -10.58 -13.89
N PRO A 174 -8.80 -10.83 -14.11
CA PRO A 174 -9.36 -12.08 -14.60
C PRO A 174 -9.01 -12.30 -16.10
N PRO A 175 -9.03 -13.56 -16.59
CA PRO A 175 -8.58 -13.87 -17.97
C PRO A 175 -9.32 -13.07 -19.06
N GLU A 176 -10.61 -12.78 -18.87
CA GLU A 176 -11.41 -11.97 -19.78
C GLU A 176 -10.90 -10.53 -19.95
N ASN A 177 -10.16 -10.00 -18.96
CA ASN A 177 -9.58 -8.66 -18.98
C ASN A 177 -8.15 -8.62 -19.54
N GLU A 178 -7.61 -9.73 -20.05
CA GLU A 178 -6.26 -9.77 -20.61
C GLU A 178 -6.05 -8.73 -21.73
N LYS A 179 -7.02 -8.62 -22.66
CA LYS A 179 -6.96 -7.63 -23.75
C LYS A 179 -6.98 -6.20 -23.20
N LEU A 180 -7.81 -5.95 -22.20
CA LEU A 180 -7.89 -4.64 -21.55
C LEU A 180 -6.59 -4.32 -20.81
N GLN A 181 -5.99 -5.27 -20.10
CA GLN A 181 -4.69 -5.09 -19.46
C GLN A 181 -3.59 -4.71 -20.46
N ARG A 182 -3.55 -5.35 -21.63
CA ARG A 182 -2.60 -5.03 -22.70
C ARG A 182 -2.82 -3.61 -23.25
N LEU A 183 -4.07 -3.20 -23.47
CA LEU A 183 -4.40 -1.85 -23.93
C LEU A 183 -4.00 -0.79 -22.89
N ILE A 184 -4.23 -1.06 -21.59
CA ILE A 184 -3.82 -0.17 -20.52
C ILE A 184 -2.28 -0.09 -20.47
N ALA A 185 -1.55 -1.19 -20.64
CA ALA A 185 -0.09 -1.16 -20.68
C ALA A 185 0.47 -0.36 -21.86
N GLN A 186 -0.29 -0.25 -22.97
CA GLN A 186 0.11 0.53 -24.16
C GLN A 186 -0.20 2.01 -24.07
N HIS A 187 -1.31 2.39 -23.44
CA HIS A 187 -1.84 3.76 -23.43
C HIS A 187 -1.92 4.40 -22.03
N GLY A 188 -1.62 3.63 -21.00
CA GLY A 188 -1.67 4.00 -19.61
C GLY A 188 -0.55 3.32 -18.83
N ALA A 189 -0.86 2.82 -17.63
CA ALA A 189 0.09 2.04 -16.84
C ALA A 189 -0.59 0.88 -16.11
N VAL A 190 0.14 -0.22 -15.92
CA VAL A 190 -0.26 -1.36 -15.07
C VAL A 190 0.75 -1.49 -13.93
N VAL A 191 0.26 -1.53 -12.70
CA VAL A 191 1.07 -1.54 -11.47
C VAL A 191 0.84 -2.82 -10.68
N ALA A 192 1.90 -3.46 -10.23
CA ALA A 192 1.86 -4.64 -9.36
C ALA A 192 2.92 -4.56 -8.25
N GLU A 193 2.57 -5.00 -7.04
CA GLU A 193 3.53 -5.25 -5.94
C GLU A 193 4.03 -6.70 -5.96
N ALA A 194 3.18 -7.62 -6.43
CA ALA A 194 3.49 -9.04 -6.46
C ALA A 194 4.63 -9.37 -7.45
N PRO A 195 5.49 -10.35 -7.14
CA PRO A 195 6.49 -10.84 -8.07
C PRO A 195 5.88 -11.38 -9.37
N LEU A 196 6.67 -11.37 -10.44
CA LEU A 196 6.30 -12.08 -11.66
C LEU A 196 6.03 -13.57 -11.35
N GLY A 197 5.14 -14.19 -12.10
CA GLY A 197 4.72 -15.58 -11.89
C GLY A 197 3.76 -15.77 -10.70
N THR A 198 3.33 -14.69 -10.02
CA THR A 198 2.40 -14.80 -8.90
C THR A 198 0.96 -14.85 -9.40
N ALA A 199 0.31 -15.99 -9.24
CA ALA A 199 -1.14 -16.12 -9.46
C ALA A 199 -1.92 -15.37 -8.36
N PRO A 200 -2.93 -14.57 -8.71
CA PRO A 200 -3.73 -13.85 -7.71
C PRO A 200 -4.61 -14.82 -6.92
N ILE A 201 -4.51 -14.75 -5.59
CA ILE A 201 -5.37 -15.48 -4.65
C ILE A 201 -6.12 -14.49 -3.76
N ALA A 202 -7.17 -14.96 -3.07
CA ALA A 202 -8.10 -14.10 -2.33
C ALA A 202 -7.41 -13.07 -1.41
N ARG A 203 -6.37 -13.46 -0.68
CA ARG A 203 -5.61 -12.59 0.23
C ARG A 203 -4.78 -11.50 -0.46
N HIS A 204 -4.57 -11.58 -1.78
CA HIS A 204 -3.81 -10.55 -2.51
C HIS A 204 -4.66 -9.32 -2.85
N PHE A 205 -6.00 -9.47 -2.96
CA PHE A 205 -6.88 -8.35 -3.32
C PHE A 205 -6.92 -7.25 -2.25
N PRO A 206 -7.06 -7.56 -0.93
CA PRO A 206 -6.95 -6.54 0.11
C PRO A 206 -5.61 -5.80 0.10
N LYS A 207 -4.49 -6.53 -0.09
CA LYS A 207 -3.15 -5.94 -0.19
C LYS A 207 -3.03 -4.97 -1.38
N ARG A 208 -3.59 -5.34 -2.52
CA ARG A 208 -3.61 -4.48 -3.71
C ARG A 208 -4.48 -3.24 -3.52
N ASN A 209 -5.63 -3.34 -2.84
CA ASN A 209 -6.58 -2.23 -2.70
C ASN A 209 -5.96 -1.01 -1.99
N ARG A 210 -5.01 -1.19 -1.07
CA ARG A 210 -4.29 -0.08 -0.45
C ARG A 210 -3.46 0.72 -1.45
N ILE A 211 -2.97 0.07 -2.50
CA ILE A 211 -2.20 0.74 -3.56
C ILE A 211 -3.12 1.63 -4.39
N ILE A 212 -4.34 1.18 -4.70
CA ILE A 212 -5.35 2.03 -5.34
C ILE A 212 -5.61 3.26 -4.47
N ALA A 213 -5.94 3.06 -3.19
CA ALA A 213 -6.19 4.13 -2.24
C ALA A 213 -4.98 5.08 -2.09
N GLY A 214 -3.77 4.53 -2.11
CA GLY A 214 -2.53 5.31 -2.00
C GLY A 214 -2.20 6.15 -3.22
N LEU A 215 -2.60 5.74 -4.42
CA LEU A 215 -2.30 6.45 -5.66
C LEU A 215 -3.23 7.63 -5.96
N VAL A 216 -4.38 7.75 -5.29
CA VAL A 216 -5.45 8.67 -5.68
C VAL A 216 -5.65 9.82 -4.71
N LEU A 217 -6.25 10.90 -5.17
CA LEU A 217 -6.72 12.03 -4.37
C LEU A 217 -8.10 11.79 -3.79
N GLY A 218 -8.91 11.01 -4.48
CA GLY A 218 -10.25 10.63 -4.07
C GLY A 218 -10.70 9.34 -4.73
N LEU A 219 -11.71 8.70 -4.17
CA LEU A 219 -12.23 7.42 -4.61
C LEU A 219 -13.72 7.48 -4.84
N VAL A 220 -14.15 7.18 -6.07
CA VAL A 220 -15.55 7.04 -6.46
C VAL A 220 -15.99 5.60 -6.28
N VAL A 221 -17.11 5.38 -5.58
CA VAL A 221 -17.71 4.06 -5.37
C VAL A 221 -19.02 3.98 -6.13
N ILE A 222 -19.08 3.05 -7.10
CA ILE A 222 -20.25 2.80 -7.93
C ILE A 222 -20.77 1.40 -7.63
N GLU A 223 -21.99 1.31 -7.13
CA GLU A 223 -22.60 0.03 -6.71
C GLU A 223 -21.69 -0.80 -5.78
N ALA A 224 -21.97 -0.77 -4.51
CA ALA A 224 -21.29 -1.58 -3.51
C ALA A 224 -22.33 -2.25 -2.58
N ALA A 225 -22.38 -3.57 -2.54
CA ALA A 225 -23.16 -4.27 -1.52
C ALA A 225 -22.53 -4.06 -0.13
N ALA A 226 -23.30 -4.20 0.94
CA ALA A 226 -22.90 -3.90 2.32
C ALA A 226 -21.61 -4.60 2.81
N ARG A 227 -21.19 -5.69 2.17
CA ARG A 227 -19.96 -6.43 2.51
C ARG A 227 -19.03 -6.59 1.30
N SER A 228 -19.02 -5.62 0.39
CA SER A 228 -18.19 -5.69 -0.82
C SER A 228 -16.74 -5.32 -0.57
N GLY A 229 -15.85 -5.89 -1.38
CA GLY A 229 -14.42 -5.51 -1.35
C GLY A 229 -14.14 -4.06 -1.74
N SER A 230 -15.04 -3.40 -2.49
CA SER A 230 -14.97 -1.97 -2.83
C SER A 230 -15.12 -1.08 -1.59
N LEU A 231 -15.95 -1.48 -0.60
CA LEU A 231 -16.04 -0.76 0.68
C LEU A 231 -14.77 -0.89 1.53
N LEU A 232 -14.03 -1.98 1.39
CA LEU A 232 -12.69 -2.06 2.00
C LEU A 232 -11.75 -1.05 1.37
N THR A 233 -11.77 -0.89 0.04
CA THR A 233 -10.98 0.13 -0.65
C THR A 233 -11.38 1.54 -0.20
N ALA A 234 -12.68 1.79 -0.02
CA ALA A 234 -13.18 3.09 0.49
C ALA A 234 -12.66 3.39 1.90
N ARG A 235 -12.65 2.40 2.81
CA ARG A 235 -12.07 2.58 4.15
C ARG A 235 -10.57 2.87 4.08
N LEU A 236 -9.81 2.13 3.28
CA LEU A 236 -8.38 2.37 3.08
C LEU A 236 -8.10 3.75 2.49
N ALA A 237 -8.96 4.24 1.60
CA ALA A 237 -8.87 5.59 1.05
C ALA A 237 -9.13 6.65 2.14
N LEU A 238 -10.17 6.47 2.96
CA LEU A 238 -10.46 7.36 4.08
C LEU A 238 -9.33 7.38 5.11
N ASP A 239 -8.81 6.21 5.48
CA ASP A 239 -7.67 6.09 6.41
C ASP A 239 -6.40 6.75 5.86
N ALA A 240 -6.27 6.83 4.54
CA ALA A 240 -5.20 7.53 3.84
C ALA A 240 -5.49 9.03 3.61
N GLY A 241 -6.59 9.58 4.15
CA GLY A 241 -6.97 10.98 3.99
C GLY A 241 -7.42 11.35 2.57
N ARG A 242 -8.07 10.42 1.85
CA ARG A 242 -8.60 10.64 0.50
C ARG A 242 -10.06 11.02 0.54
N GLU A 243 -10.50 11.88 -0.38
CA GLU A 243 -11.92 12.21 -0.55
C GLU A 243 -12.73 10.98 -1.00
N LEU A 244 -13.92 10.83 -0.48
CA LEU A 244 -14.83 9.75 -0.88
C LEU A 244 -16.05 10.30 -1.63
N PHE A 245 -16.40 9.61 -2.70
CA PHE A 245 -17.47 9.90 -3.62
C PHE A 245 -18.38 8.67 -3.75
N GLY A 246 -19.67 8.85 -3.58
CA GLY A 246 -20.66 7.79 -3.69
C GLY A 246 -21.66 8.06 -4.80
N VAL A 247 -21.82 7.14 -5.74
CA VAL A 247 -22.89 7.22 -6.73
C VAL A 247 -24.18 6.69 -6.09
N PRO A 248 -25.24 7.53 -6.01
CA PRO A 248 -26.50 7.13 -5.40
C PRO A 248 -27.20 6.04 -6.24
N GLY A 249 -27.92 5.18 -5.57
CA GLY A 249 -28.73 4.16 -6.24
C GLY A 249 -29.99 3.84 -5.48
N SER A 250 -30.86 3.02 -6.08
CA SER A 250 -32.13 2.63 -5.47
C SER A 250 -31.93 1.94 -4.12
N PRO A 251 -32.63 2.36 -3.05
CA PRO A 251 -32.60 1.68 -1.75
C PRO A 251 -33.08 0.22 -1.82
N LEU A 252 -33.84 -0.13 -2.86
CA LEU A 252 -34.34 -1.49 -3.08
C LEU A 252 -33.29 -2.39 -3.77
N ASP A 253 -32.22 -1.82 -4.31
CA ASP A 253 -31.13 -2.59 -4.94
C ASP A 253 -30.04 -2.88 -3.91
N PRO A 254 -29.79 -4.15 -3.55
CA PRO A 254 -28.74 -4.51 -2.60
C PRO A 254 -27.34 -4.02 -3.00
N ARG A 255 -27.10 -3.81 -4.30
CA ARG A 255 -25.81 -3.30 -4.82
C ARG A 255 -25.60 -1.83 -4.50
N SER A 256 -26.65 -1.07 -4.22
CA SER A 256 -26.56 0.36 -3.91
C SER A 256 -26.38 0.64 -2.41
N GLN A 257 -26.61 -0.33 -1.54
CA GLN A 257 -26.64 -0.12 -0.09
C GLN A 257 -25.33 0.49 0.43
N GLY A 258 -24.18 -0.07 0.04
CA GLY A 258 -22.90 0.39 0.54
C GLY A 258 -22.51 1.77 0.02
N ALA A 259 -22.79 2.11 -1.24
CA ALA A 259 -22.55 3.44 -1.78
C ALA A 259 -23.46 4.48 -1.10
N ASN A 260 -24.77 4.15 -0.92
CA ASN A 260 -25.71 5.00 -0.19
C ASN A 260 -25.31 5.17 1.30
N ASP A 261 -24.73 4.13 1.93
CA ASP A 261 -24.19 4.22 3.29
C ASP A 261 -22.99 5.14 3.38
N LEU A 262 -22.08 5.10 2.42
CA LEU A 262 -20.95 6.03 2.35
C LEU A 262 -21.43 7.49 2.24
N ILE A 263 -22.41 7.78 1.41
CA ILE A 263 -23.03 9.11 1.27
C ILE A 263 -23.61 9.56 2.61
N ARG A 264 -24.35 8.70 3.32
CA ARG A 264 -24.87 9.00 4.66
C ARG A 264 -23.78 9.28 5.71
N GLN A 265 -22.60 8.71 5.52
CA GLN A 265 -21.44 8.90 6.39
C GLN A 265 -20.58 10.10 5.99
N GLY A 266 -20.98 10.86 4.96
CA GLY A 266 -20.33 12.10 4.56
C GLY A 266 -19.53 12.02 3.26
N ALA A 267 -19.58 10.90 2.52
CA ALA A 267 -19.02 10.88 1.17
C ALA A 267 -19.82 11.80 0.24
N HIS A 268 -19.14 12.46 -0.69
CA HIS A 268 -19.77 13.35 -1.66
C HIS A 268 -20.74 12.58 -2.57
N LEU A 269 -21.99 13.02 -2.62
CA LEU A 269 -22.95 12.49 -3.57
C LEU A 269 -22.48 12.84 -4.99
N THR A 270 -22.44 11.87 -5.88
CA THR A 270 -21.80 11.97 -7.18
C THR A 270 -22.73 11.46 -8.27
N GLU A 271 -23.20 12.35 -9.13
CA GLU A 271 -24.03 12.05 -10.29
C GLU A 271 -23.28 12.31 -11.60
N SER A 272 -22.18 13.07 -11.55
CA SER A 272 -21.38 13.48 -12.71
C SER A 272 -19.88 13.64 -12.37
N ALA A 273 -19.04 13.75 -13.37
CA ALA A 273 -17.62 14.08 -13.20
C ALA A 273 -17.41 15.47 -12.58
N ALA A 274 -18.32 16.42 -12.80
CA ALA A 274 -18.26 17.76 -12.23
C ALA A 274 -18.30 17.72 -10.69
N ASP A 275 -19.10 16.82 -10.11
CA ASP A 275 -19.19 16.67 -8.65
C ASP A 275 -17.86 16.20 -8.05
N VAL A 276 -17.16 15.32 -8.77
CA VAL A 276 -15.82 14.86 -8.38
C VAL A 276 -14.81 15.99 -8.50
N LEU A 277 -14.77 16.67 -9.64
CA LEU A 277 -13.79 17.74 -9.93
C LEU A 277 -13.94 18.92 -8.97
N ALA A 278 -15.17 19.26 -8.58
CA ALA A 278 -15.45 20.35 -7.65
C ALA A 278 -14.94 20.10 -6.22
N ASN A 279 -14.87 18.82 -5.80
CA ASN A 279 -14.52 18.43 -4.45
C ASN A 279 -13.15 17.75 -4.34
N LEU A 280 -12.48 17.50 -5.47
CA LEU A 280 -11.15 16.88 -5.45
C LEU A 280 -10.07 17.93 -5.17
N PRO A 281 -9.10 17.68 -4.26
CA PRO A 281 -8.01 18.62 -3.99
C PRO A 281 -7.26 19.04 -5.25
N ALA A 282 -6.89 20.34 -5.35
CA ALA A 282 -6.20 20.88 -6.50
C ALA A 282 -4.81 20.26 -6.69
N HIS A 283 -4.09 19.98 -5.60
CA HIS A 283 -2.75 19.38 -5.61
C HIS A 283 -2.46 18.65 -4.28
N PRO A 284 -1.62 17.61 -4.27
CA PRO A 284 -1.16 16.92 -3.06
C PRO A 284 -0.63 17.83 -1.96
N ALA A 285 0.18 18.80 -2.36
CA ALA A 285 0.83 19.72 -1.43
C ALA A 285 -0.13 20.75 -0.80
N SER A 286 -1.37 20.88 -1.29
CA SER A 286 -2.33 21.87 -0.79
C SER A 286 -3.14 21.39 0.42
N GLN A 287 -3.10 20.10 0.76
CA GLN A 287 -3.81 19.54 1.89
C GLN A 287 -2.99 19.36 3.17
N GLY A 288 -1.78 19.89 3.25
CA GLY A 288 -1.11 20.10 4.54
C GLY A 288 -0.91 18.91 5.48
N LEU A 289 -1.06 17.67 5.01
CA LEU A 289 -0.81 16.47 5.83
C LEU A 289 0.68 16.17 6.06
N GLY A 290 1.55 17.08 5.65
CA GLY A 290 2.98 16.93 5.88
C GLY A 290 3.72 18.24 6.07
N ARG A 291 3.06 19.38 5.85
CA ARG A 291 3.70 20.69 5.97
C ARG A 291 2.75 21.71 6.54
N ASP A 292 2.26 21.46 7.74
CA ASP A 292 1.81 22.54 8.59
C ASP A 292 2.97 23.55 8.67
N PRO A 293 2.78 24.83 8.33
CA PRO A 293 3.80 25.86 8.51
C PRO A 293 4.38 25.88 9.93
N LEU A 294 3.63 25.38 10.93
CA LEU A 294 4.09 25.17 12.30
C LEU A 294 5.21 24.13 12.42
N PHE A 295 5.34 23.19 11.47
CA PHE A 295 6.41 22.18 11.46
C PHE A 295 7.51 22.46 10.43
N GLN A 296 7.38 23.52 9.61
CA GLN A 296 8.46 24.00 8.71
C GLN A 296 9.51 24.86 9.42
N HIS A 297 9.18 25.34 10.58
CA HIS A 297 10.17 25.93 11.48
C HIS A 297 10.73 24.76 12.28
N GLY A 298 12.02 24.51 12.18
CA GLY A 298 12.71 23.64 13.13
C GLY A 298 12.27 23.99 14.55
N PRO A 299 12.33 23.08 15.52
CA PRO A 299 11.84 23.32 16.86
C PRO A 299 12.27 24.73 17.29
N PRO A 300 11.36 25.55 17.89
CA PRO A 300 11.70 26.90 18.28
C PRO A 300 13.00 26.87 19.09
N PRO A 301 13.87 27.89 18.98
CA PRO A 301 15.14 27.92 19.70
C PRO A 301 14.84 27.70 21.20
N GLY A 302 15.31 26.60 21.77
CA GLY A 302 15.03 26.17 23.13
C GLY A 302 14.22 24.85 23.26
N PHE A 303 13.62 24.35 22.18
CA PHE A 303 13.03 23.02 22.07
C PHE A 303 13.82 22.12 21.10
N ALA A 304 15.17 22.21 21.13
CA ALA A 304 15.96 21.13 20.60
C ALA A 304 15.58 19.86 21.38
N GLU A 305 15.12 18.81 20.67
CA GLU A 305 15.12 17.49 21.29
C GLU A 305 16.51 17.32 21.92
N PRO A 306 16.58 16.96 23.21
CA PRO A 306 17.89 16.70 23.80
C PRO A 306 18.58 15.71 22.88
N ALA A 307 19.81 16.03 22.47
CA ALA A 307 20.65 15.09 21.72
C ALA A 307 20.49 13.72 22.42
N PRO A 308 20.28 12.62 21.67
CA PRO A 308 20.04 11.34 22.29
C PRO A 308 21.08 11.15 23.39
N ALA A 309 20.60 11.06 24.63
CA ALA A 309 21.46 10.89 25.78
C ALA A 309 22.35 9.68 25.46
N TRP A 310 23.68 9.82 25.65
CA TRP A 310 24.59 8.70 25.47
C TRP A 310 24.07 7.55 26.36
N VAL A 311 23.58 6.49 25.74
CA VAL A 311 23.07 5.31 26.43
C VAL A 311 24.24 4.32 26.50
N ASP A 312 24.48 3.79 27.69
CA ASP A 312 25.51 2.76 27.88
C ASP A 312 25.09 1.50 27.03
N PRO A 313 25.94 1.07 26.09
CA PRO A 313 25.65 -0.14 25.30
C PRO A 313 25.32 -1.39 26.15
N ALA A 314 25.82 -1.43 27.38
CA ALA A 314 25.52 -2.49 28.33
C ALA A 314 24.10 -2.37 28.94
N GLU A 315 23.57 -1.16 29.11
CA GLU A 315 22.19 -0.92 29.53
C GLU A 315 21.20 -1.26 28.43
N ASP A 316 21.49 -0.86 27.19
CA ASP A 316 20.70 -1.23 26.00
C ASP A 316 20.62 -2.75 25.84
N ALA A 317 21.73 -3.47 25.99
CA ALA A 317 21.75 -4.92 25.89
C ALA A 317 20.91 -5.60 26.99
N ARG A 318 20.93 -5.07 28.21
CA ARG A 318 20.12 -5.57 29.33
C ARG A 318 18.63 -5.29 29.11
N GLU A 319 18.28 -4.10 28.64
CA GLU A 319 16.91 -3.73 28.32
C GLU A 319 16.36 -4.62 27.20
N LEU A 320 17.14 -4.85 26.15
CA LEU A 320 16.77 -5.73 25.04
C LEU A 320 16.55 -7.18 25.50
N ALA A 321 17.40 -7.68 26.41
CA ALA A 321 17.21 -9.00 26.99
C ALA A 321 15.92 -9.10 27.83
N ARG A 322 15.59 -8.07 28.62
CA ARG A 322 14.31 -7.98 29.35
C ARG A 322 13.12 -7.92 28.39
N ALA A 323 13.21 -7.14 27.33
CA ALA A 323 12.16 -7.00 26.33
C ALA A 323 11.84 -8.34 25.63
N ARG A 324 12.87 -9.12 25.26
CA ARG A 324 12.69 -10.46 24.66
C ARG A 324 11.93 -11.43 25.54
N LEU A 325 11.98 -11.27 26.86
CA LEU A 325 11.25 -12.11 27.82
C LEU A 325 9.84 -11.56 28.11
N ALA A 326 9.71 -10.23 28.22
CA ALA A 326 8.48 -9.58 28.67
C ALA A 326 7.43 -9.41 27.56
N ILE A 327 7.84 -9.22 26.31
CA ILE A 327 6.91 -8.90 25.20
C ILE A 327 6.10 -10.13 24.72
N PRO A 328 6.70 -11.31 24.45
CA PRO A 328 5.96 -12.43 23.86
C PRO A 328 4.73 -12.89 24.64
N PRO A 329 4.68 -12.86 25.98
CA PRO A 329 3.47 -13.23 26.73
C PRO A 329 2.30 -12.27 26.57
N LEU A 330 2.55 -11.01 26.18
CA LEU A 330 1.52 -9.99 26.00
C LEU A 330 0.84 -10.05 24.62
N LEU A 331 1.39 -10.83 23.70
CA LEU A 331 0.92 -10.91 22.33
C LEU A 331 -0.15 -11.99 22.20
N SER A 332 -1.29 -11.62 21.62
CA SER A 332 -2.43 -12.51 21.32
C SER A 332 -2.86 -12.33 19.86
N ALA A 333 -3.92 -13.01 19.44
CA ALA A 333 -4.57 -12.76 18.15
C ALA A 333 -5.24 -11.37 18.08
N ASP A 334 -5.60 -10.81 19.24
CA ASP A 334 -6.12 -9.44 19.30
C ASP A 334 -4.99 -8.43 19.17
N PRO A 335 -5.09 -7.46 18.23
CA PRO A 335 -4.05 -6.47 18.02
C PRO A 335 -3.84 -5.55 19.22
N VAL A 336 -2.60 -5.44 19.70
CA VAL A 336 -2.19 -4.54 20.78
C VAL A 336 -1.28 -3.43 20.24
N GLY A 337 -1.42 -2.21 20.75
CA GLY A 337 -0.56 -1.07 20.39
C GLY A 337 0.87 -1.22 20.90
N VAL A 338 1.85 -0.86 20.08
CA VAL A 338 3.28 -0.89 20.46
C VAL A 338 3.55 -0.01 21.70
N ASP A 339 2.91 1.16 21.77
CA ASP A 339 3.03 2.08 22.91
C ASP A 339 2.43 1.49 24.20
N GLU A 340 1.37 0.69 24.06
CA GLU A 340 0.78 -0.04 25.19
C GLU A 340 1.72 -1.11 25.71
N ILE A 341 2.39 -1.84 24.82
CA ILE A 341 3.43 -2.82 25.20
C ILE A 341 4.57 -2.11 25.94
N ALA A 342 5.06 -0.98 25.43
CA ALA A 342 6.12 -0.20 26.07
C ALA A 342 5.75 0.22 27.49
N ARG A 343 4.53 0.73 27.68
CA ARG A 343 4.02 1.13 29.00
C ARG A 343 3.87 -0.04 29.95
N ARG A 344 3.29 -1.16 29.49
CA ARG A 344 3.09 -2.36 30.34
C ARG A 344 4.38 -3.01 30.77
N CYS A 345 5.37 -3.04 29.91
CA CYS A 345 6.67 -3.66 30.20
C CYS A 345 7.66 -2.68 30.86
N GLN A 346 7.33 -1.40 30.92
CA GLN A 346 8.25 -0.33 31.36
C GLN A 346 9.58 -0.38 30.57
N LEU A 347 9.46 -0.44 29.25
CA LEU A 347 10.55 -0.51 28.29
C LEU A 347 10.56 0.74 27.40
N SER A 348 11.75 1.08 26.90
CA SER A 348 11.89 2.12 25.87
C SER A 348 11.20 1.71 24.57
N GLY A 349 10.68 2.68 23.81
CA GLY A 349 10.10 2.43 22.49
C GLY A 349 11.10 1.79 21.52
N ALA A 350 12.40 2.11 21.68
CA ALA A 350 13.49 1.55 20.89
C ALA A 350 13.65 0.04 21.15
N ALA A 351 13.68 -0.38 22.40
CA ALA A 351 13.80 -1.80 22.79
C ALA A 351 12.56 -2.60 22.34
N VAL A 352 11.36 -2.04 22.50
CA VAL A 352 10.12 -2.69 22.05
C VAL A 352 10.11 -2.84 20.53
N THR A 353 10.45 -1.79 19.78
CA THR A 353 10.50 -1.85 18.32
C THR A 353 11.53 -2.84 17.81
N ALA A 354 12.69 -2.93 18.45
CA ALA A 354 13.72 -3.89 18.09
C ALA A 354 13.26 -5.35 18.28
N VAL A 355 12.62 -5.66 19.42
CA VAL A 355 12.12 -7.02 19.68
C VAL A 355 10.93 -7.38 18.80
N ILE A 356 10.03 -6.43 18.53
CA ILE A 356 8.94 -6.65 17.58
C ILE A 356 9.50 -6.99 16.19
N LEU A 357 10.54 -6.29 15.72
CA LEU A 357 11.21 -6.59 14.45
C LEU A 357 11.79 -8.02 14.46
N GLU A 358 12.45 -8.44 15.53
CA GLU A 358 12.97 -9.80 15.68
C GLU A 358 11.85 -10.85 15.60
N LEU A 359 10.72 -10.60 16.28
CA LEU A 359 9.57 -11.50 16.30
C LEU A 359 8.84 -11.55 14.94
N GLU A 360 8.77 -10.43 14.21
CA GLU A 360 8.25 -10.40 12.84
C GLU A 360 9.11 -11.24 11.90
N LEU A 361 10.42 -11.08 11.94
CA LEU A 361 11.36 -11.86 11.12
C LEU A 361 11.33 -13.34 11.48
N ALA A 362 10.98 -13.65 12.72
CA ALA A 362 10.73 -15.03 13.17
C ALA A 362 9.34 -15.56 12.74
N GLY A 363 8.48 -14.74 12.15
CA GLY A 363 7.11 -15.10 11.77
C GLY A 363 6.16 -15.28 12.96
N ARG A 364 6.52 -14.79 14.15
CA ARG A 364 5.73 -14.94 15.39
C ARG A 364 4.75 -13.80 15.62
N VAL A 365 4.93 -12.70 14.92
CA VAL A 365 4.11 -11.48 15.02
C VAL A 365 3.88 -10.92 13.64
N GLU A 366 2.74 -10.30 13.44
CA GLU A 366 2.41 -9.47 12.29
C GLU A 366 2.13 -8.05 12.77
N THR A 367 2.76 -7.05 12.13
CA THR A 367 2.47 -5.64 12.39
C THR A 367 1.33 -5.17 11.49
N LEU A 368 0.35 -4.53 12.11
CA LEU A 368 -0.85 -4.00 11.49
C LEU A 368 -0.80 -2.47 11.42
N ALA A 369 -1.66 -1.87 10.60
CA ALA A 369 -1.81 -0.42 10.54
C ALA A 369 -2.13 0.17 11.92
N GLY A 370 -1.67 1.42 12.17
CA GLY A 370 -1.83 2.11 13.45
C GLY A 370 -0.85 1.64 14.53
N ASN A 371 0.34 1.18 14.15
CA ASN A 371 1.40 0.75 15.07
C ASN A 371 0.94 -0.33 16.08
N ARG A 372 0.14 -1.30 15.59
CA ARG A 372 -0.38 -2.43 16.37
C ARG A 372 0.27 -3.73 15.92
N VAL A 373 0.36 -4.67 16.83
CA VAL A 373 0.94 -5.99 16.58
C VAL A 373 0.02 -7.09 17.09
N ALA A 374 -0.02 -8.21 16.38
CA ALA A 374 -0.79 -9.39 16.76
C ALA A 374 -0.02 -10.67 16.42
N ARG A 375 -0.37 -11.78 17.05
CA ARG A 375 0.07 -13.10 16.58
C ARG A 375 -0.65 -13.44 15.29
N PRO A 376 0.04 -14.03 14.29
CA PRO A 376 -0.62 -14.58 13.10
C PRO A 376 -1.65 -15.64 13.49
N ALA A 377 -2.77 -15.68 12.76
CA ALA A 377 -3.89 -16.61 13.06
C ALA A 377 -3.53 -18.09 12.84
N ASP A 378 -2.40 -18.37 12.17
CA ASP A 378 -1.97 -19.73 11.80
C ASP A 378 -0.91 -20.31 12.78
N LEU A 379 -0.67 -19.67 13.91
CA LEU A 379 0.17 -20.11 15.03
C LEU A 379 -0.72 -20.31 16.27
#